data_60d069db091e3166153abbfaeed3e134
#
_entry.id   60d069db091e3166153abbfaeed3e134
#
_cell.length_a   1.000
_cell.length_b   1.000
_cell.length_c   1.000
_cell.angle_alpha   90.00
_cell.angle_beta   90.00
_cell.angle_gamma   90.00
#
_symmetry.space_group_name_H-M   'P 1'
#
loop_
_entity.id
_entity.type
_entity.pdbx_description
1 polymer ?
#
loop_
_entity_poly.entity_id
_entity_poly.type
_entity_poly.pdbx_seq_one_letter_code
_entity_poly.pdbx_strand_id
1 'polypeptide(L)'
;IICGNGAADLIFGLAAALRPVRGLVTAPAFSEYEQALRSVGCRTDYYYLRWDAGFALDAAGMCGCVREAAERGEPYDVVFLCNPNNPTGIPVKKEEVEQLADTCERLGAYLAVDECFCDFLDASESYSVIPGLARFKHLFVLKAFTKLYAMAGLRLGYGLCSDESLLERLRAVRQPWSVSGPAQCAGVAALGETDFVEHTKEVIKGER
;
A
#
# COMPACT_ATOMS: atom_id res chain seq x y z
N ILE A 1 -3.99 13.85 -1.12
CA ILE A 1 -2.59 13.37 -1.11
C ILE A 1 -1.93 13.78 0.19
N ILE A 2 -1.09 12.89 0.74
CA ILE A 2 -0.28 13.17 1.92
C ILE A 2 1.16 12.66 1.68
N CYS A 3 2.18 13.50 1.90
CA CYS A 3 3.58 13.10 1.79
C CYS A 3 4.14 12.64 3.14
N GLY A 4 5.14 11.76 3.13
CA GLY A 4 5.75 11.21 4.34
C GLY A 4 7.25 10.93 4.20
N ASN A 5 7.88 10.66 5.34
CA ASN A 5 9.29 10.28 5.44
C ASN A 5 9.50 8.83 4.97
N GLY A 6 9.27 8.60 3.67
CA GLY A 6 9.12 7.29 3.06
C GLY A 6 7.72 6.70 3.28
N ALA A 7 7.42 5.59 2.60
CA ALA A 7 6.14 4.88 2.77
C ALA A 7 5.97 4.33 4.20
N ALA A 8 7.04 3.94 4.88
CA ALA A 8 6.98 3.42 6.24
C ALA A 8 6.35 4.42 7.23
N ASP A 9 6.71 5.71 7.15
CA ASP A 9 6.07 6.76 7.96
C ASP A 9 4.55 6.83 7.76
N LEU A 10 4.10 6.60 6.53
CA LEU A 10 2.67 6.58 6.19
C LEU A 10 1.98 5.29 6.65
N ILE A 11 2.66 4.15 6.62
CA ILE A 11 2.14 2.87 7.12
C ILE A 11 1.87 2.98 8.63
N PHE A 12 2.86 3.44 9.41
CA PHE A 12 2.71 3.66 10.85
C PHE A 12 1.69 4.77 11.16
N GLY A 13 1.71 5.85 10.38
CA GLY A 13 0.72 6.92 10.49
C GLY A 13 -0.70 6.44 10.24
N LEU A 14 -0.91 5.55 9.23
CA LEU A 14 -2.21 4.97 8.93
C LEU A 14 -2.72 4.12 10.11
N ALA A 15 -1.87 3.26 10.67
CA ALA A 15 -2.21 2.47 11.85
C ALA A 15 -2.58 3.37 13.05
N ALA A 16 -1.80 4.44 13.29
CA ALA A 16 -2.06 5.39 14.37
C ALA A 16 -3.35 6.21 14.16
N ALA A 17 -3.67 6.56 12.90
CA ALA A 17 -4.87 7.32 12.56
C ALA A 17 -6.15 6.47 12.60
N LEU A 18 -6.06 5.21 12.18
CA LEU A 18 -7.20 4.28 12.18
C LEU A 18 -7.42 3.66 13.57
N ARG A 19 -6.35 3.38 14.31
CA ARG A 19 -6.38 2.59 15.56
C ARG A 19 -7.20 1.31 15.43
N PRO A 20 -6.87 0.47 14.44
CA PRO A 20 -7.66 -0.71 14.17
C PRO A 20 -7.58 -1.69 15.35
N VAL A 21 -8.69 -2.36 15.63
CA VAL A 21 -8.75 -3.46 16.61
C VAL A 21 -8.26 -4.74 15.94
N ARG A 22 -8.62 -4.94 14.66
CA ARG A 22 -8.26 -6.13 13.90
C ARG A 22 -7.83 -5.78 12.48
N GLY A 23 -6.69 -6.32 12.07
CA GLY A 23 -6.13 -6.13 10.74
C GLY A 23 -5.84 -7.45 10.04
N LEU A 24 -5.91 -7.45 8.71
CA LEU A 24 -5.52 -8.58 7.84
C LEU A 24 -4.31 -8.18 7.01
N VAL A 25 -3.30 -9.05 6.96
CA VAL A 25 -2.08 -8.87 6.17
C VAL A 25 -1.83 -10.12 5.35
N THR A 26 -1.39 -10.00 4.10
CA THR A 26 -0.92 -11.16 3.34
C THR A 26 0.40 -11.69 3.93
N ALA A 27 0.64 -13.00 3.83
CA ALA A 27 1.91 -13.61 4.23
C ALA A 27 2.39 -14.63 3.18
N PRO A 28 3.65 -14.54 2.71
CA PRO A 28 4.67 -13.57 3.10
C PRO A 28 4.36 -12.15 2.57
N ALA A 29 4.73 -11.13 3.37
CA ALA A 29 4.63 -9.72 2.96
C ALA A 29 5.71 -8.87 3.65
N PHE A 30 5.73 -7.58 3.35
CA PHE A 30 6.63 -6.62 3.99
C PHE A 30 6.30 -6.49 5.48
N SER A 31 7.31 -6.66 6.35
CA SER A 31 7.16 -6.77 7.81
C SER A 31 6.60 -5.52 8.50
N GLU A 32 6.74 -4.36 7.86
CA GLU A 32 6.32 -3.08 8.45
C GLU A 32 4.81 -2.96 8.64
N TYR A 33 4.00 -3.69 7.86
CA TYR A 33 2.54 -3.69 8.05
C TYR A 33 2.17 -4.28 9.41
N GLU A 34 2.70 -5.47 9.73
CA GLU A 34 2.48 -6.10 11.03
C GLU A 34 3.05 -5.25 12.16
N GLN A 35 4.26 -4.71 11.99
CA GLN A 35 4.89 -3.87 13.02
C GLN A 35 4.06 -2.62 13.32
N ALA A 36 3.53 -1.96 12.28
CA ALA A 36 2.66 -0.80 12.44
C ALA A 36 1.36 -1.16 13.17
N LEU A 37 0.70 -2.26 12.80
CA LEU A 37 -0.50 -2.74 13.47
C LEU A 37 -0.21 -3.10 14.94
N ARG A 38 0.89 -3.81 15.19
CA ARG A 38 1.32 -4.16 16.55
C ARG A 38 1.61 -2.93 17.41
N SER A 39 2.16 -1.86 16.83
CA SER A 39 2.50 -0.63 17.56
C SER A 39 1.28 0.08 18.17
N VAL A 40 0.09 -0.18 17.64
CA VAL A 40 -1.18 0.38 18.13
C VAL A 40 -2.05 -0.66 18.88
N GLY A 41 -1.51 -1.86 19.15
CA GLY A 41 -2.22 -2.92 19.85
C GLY A 41 -3.25 -3.67 19.01
N CYS A 42 -3.17 -3.56 17.68
CA CYS A 42 -4.07 -4.24 16.75
C CYS A 42 -3.80 -5.75 16.73
N ARG A 43 -4.85 -6.57 16.77
CA ARG A 43 -4.77 -8.00 16.48
C ARG A 43 -4.56 -8.17 14.97
N THR A 44 -3.48 -8.85 14.57
CA THR A 44 -3.15 -9.09 13.16
C THR A 44 -3.43 -10.55 12.82
N ASP A 45 -4.26 -10.77 11.81
CA ASP A 45 -4.47 -12.06 11.18
C ASP A 45 -3.75 -12.10 9.82
N TYR A 46 -3.49 -13.31 9.31
CA TYR A 46 -2.73 -13.49 8.08
C TYR A 46 -3.53 -14.24 7.03
N TYR A 47 -3.51 -13.73 5.79
CA TYR A 47 -3.93 -14.44 4.61
C TYR A 47 -2.69 -15.05 3.93
N TYR A 48 -2.51 -16.36 4.05
CA TYR A 48 -1.32 -17.05 3.55
C TYR A 48 -1.37 -17.26 2.04
N LEU A 49 -0.39 -16.66 1.35
CA LEU A 49 -0.14 -16.93 -0.07
C LEU A 49 0.49 -18.31 -0.20
N ARG A 50 0.01 -19.09 -1.13
CA ARG A 50 0.37 -20.50 -1.22
C ARG A 50 1.60 -20.71 -2.09
N TRP A 51 2.55 -21.50 -1.61
CA TRP A 51 3.74 -21.91 -2.36
C TRP A 51 3.38 -22.66 -3.65
N ASP A 52 2.44 -23.60 -3.58
CA ASP A 52 1.98 -24.43 -4.71
C ASP A 52 1.21 -23.63 -5.78
N ALA A 53 0.76 -22.41 -5.45
CA ALA A 53 0.20 -21.42 -6.37
C ALA A 53 1.22 -20.34 -6.80
N GLY A 54 2.52 -20.56 -6.57
CA GLY A 54 3.56 -19.59 -6.90
C GLY A 54 3.43 -18.27 -6.14
N PHE A 55 2.81 -18.28 -4.95
CA PHE A 55 2.49 -17.09 -4.14
C PHE A 55 1.55 -16.08 -4.81
N ALA A 56 0.82 -16.48 -5.87
CA ALA A 56 -0.22 -15.65 -6.44
C ALA A 56 -1.35 -15.42 -5.43
N LEU A 57 -1.92 -14.22 -5.41
CA LEU A 57 -3.07 -13.91 -4.58
C LEU A 57 -4.32 -14.59 -5.16
N ASP A 58 -5.03 -15.34 -4.34
CA ASP A 58 -6.42 -15.67 -4.59
C ASP A 58 -7.31 -14.53 -4.06
N ALA A 59 -7.60 -13.56 -4.92
CA ALA A 59 -8.38 -12.38 -4.55
C ALA A 59 -9.81 -12.76 -4.13
N ALA A 60 -10.42 -13.75 -4.78
CA ALA A 60 -11.76 -14.21 -4.43
C ALA A 60 -11.78 -14.88 -3.05
N GLY A 61 -10.77 -15.71 -2.75
CA GLY A 61 -10.58 -16.31 -1.43
C GLY A 61 -10.31 -15.28 -0.35
N MET A 62 -9.50 -14.26 -0.63
CA MET A 62 -9.25 -13.18 0.32
C MET A 62 -10.51 -12.35 0.60
N CYS A 63 -11.30 -12.03 -0.43
CA CYS A 63 -12.61 -11.41 -0.27
C CYS A 63 -13.57 -12.29 0.57
N GLY A 64 -13.52 -13.61 0.37
CA GLY A 64 -14.25 -14.60 1.19
C GLY A 64 -13.86 -14.49 2.65
N CYS A 65 -12.55 -14.51 2.94
CA CYS A 65 -12.01 -14.38 4.30
C CYS A 65 -12.49 -13.10 5.00
N VAL A 66 -12.50 -11.97 4.29
CA VAL A 66 -12.97 -10.68 4.84
C VAL A 66 -14.47 -10.73 5.15
N ARG A 67 -15.30 -11.29 4.25
CA ARG A 67 -16.76 -11.45 4.47
C ARG A 67 -17.07 -12.37 5.63
N GLU A 68 -16.46 -13.56 5.66
CA GLU A 68 -16.66 -14.52 6.74
C GLU A 68 -16.28 -13.99 8.11
N ALA A 69 -15.23 -13.17 8.19
CA ALA A 69 -14.87 -12.50 9.44
C ALA A 69 -15.99 -11.56 9.91
N ALA A 70 -16.57 -10.77 9.00
CA ALA A 70 -17.68 -9.88 9.31
C ALA A 70 -18.96 -10.65 9.73
N GLU A 71 -19.28 -11.74 9.04
CA GLU A 71 -20.42 -12.60 9.36
C GLU A 71 -20.29 -13.26 10.74
N ARG A 72 -19.07 -13.53 11.19
CA ARG A 72 -18.80 -14.03 12.55
C ARG A 72 -18.84 -12.94 13.63
N GLY A 73 -19.11 -11.69 13.27
CA GLY A 73 -19.09 -10.55 14.18
C GLY A 73 -17.69 -10.08 14.57
N GLU A 74 -16.69 -10.47 13.81
CA GLU A 74 -15.28 -10.10 14.00
C GLU A 74 -14.71 -9.42 12.73
N PRO A 75 -15.27 -8.28 12.26
CA PRO A 75 -14.82 -7.62 11.04
C PRO A 75 -13.37 -7.16 11.14
N TYR A 76 -12.72 -7.02 10.00
CA TYR A 76 -11.44 -6.31 9.91
C TYR A 76 -11.69 -4.81 9.78
N ASP A 77 -10.83 -4.02 10.43
CA ASP A 77 -10.83 -2.55 10.29
C ASP A 77 -9.91 -2.10 9.15
N VAL A 78 -8.86 -2.90 8.90
CA VAL A 78 -7.88 -2.62 7.86
C VAL A 78 -7.33 -3.90 7.23
N VAL A 79 -7.14 -3.86 5.93
CA VAL A 79 -6.50 -4.91 5.13
C VAL A 79 -5.28 -4.31 4.43
N PHE A 80 -4.11 -4.91 4.58
CA PHE A 80 -2.90 -4.52 3.84
C PHE A 80 -2.63 -5.48 2.69
N LEU A 81 -2.38 -4.91 1.51
CA LEU A 81 -1.98 -5.61 0.30
C LEU A 81 -0.77 -4.92 -0.33
N CYS A 82 0.30 -5.66 -0.59
CA CYS A 82 1.45 -5.17 -1.36
C CYS A 82 1.30 -5.58 -2.83
N ASN A 83 1.37 -4.63 -3.75
CA ASN A 83 1.19 -4.90 -5.18
C ASN A 83 2.20 -4.11 -6.04
N PRO A 84 3.18 -4.78 -6.68
CA PRO A 84 3.57 -6.20 -6.53
C PRO A 84 3.96 -6.58 -5.12
N ASN A 85 3.73 -7.84 -4.74
CA ASN A 85 4.04 -8.29 -3.40
C ASN A 85 5.54 -8.33 -3.11
N ASN A 86 5.95 -7.82 -1.97
CA ASN A 86 7.30 -7.96 -1.42
C ASN A 86 7.25 -9.01 -0.30
N PRO A 87 7.98 -10.16 -0.39
CA PRO A 87 9.18 -10.35 -1.20
C PRO A 87 8.99 -11.11 -2.53
N THR A 88 7.79 -11.57 -2.86
CA THR A 88 7.58 -12.55 -3.95
C THR A 88 7.68 -11.93 -5.36
N GLY A 89 7.49 -10.61 -5.48
CA GLY A 89 7.49 -9.90 -6.76
C GLY A 89 6.23 -10.14 -7.62
N ILE A 90 5.28 -10.95 -7.14
CA ILE A 90 4.09 -11.31 -7.91
C ILE A 90 3.08 -10.16 -7.88
N PRO A 91 2.66 -9.63 -9.04
CA PRO A 91 1.65 -8.60 -9.11
C PRO A 91 0.24 -9.17 -9.10
N VAL A 92 -0.70 -8.39 -8.59
CA VAL A 92 -2.14 -8.66 -8.60
C VAL A 92 -2.78 -7.73 -9.63
N LYS A 93 -3.66 -8.25 -10.46
CA LYS A 93 -4.36 -7.46 -11.47
C LYS A 93 -5.25 -6.41 -10.83
N LYS A 94 -5.37 -5.25 -11.48
CA LYS A 94 -6.17 -4.12 -11.02
C LYS A 94 -7.60 -4.52 -10.66
N GLU A 95 -8.24 -5.33 -11.51
CA GLU A 95 -9.63 -5.78 -11.33
C GLU A 95 -9.78 -6.61 -10.05
N GLU A 96 -8.78 -7.43 -9.72
CA GLU A 96 -8.75 -8.24 -8.50
C GLU A 96 -8.58 -7.38 -7.25
N VAL A 97 -7.71 -6.36 -7.32
CA VAL A 97 -7.55 -5.39 -6.23
C VAL A 97 -8.81 -4.54 -6.05
N GLU A 98 -9.45 -4.11 -7.15
CA GLU A 98 -10.73 -3.38 -7.10
C GLU A 98 -11.86 -4.23 -6.49
N GLN A 99 -11.88 -5.54 -6.76
CA GLN A 99 -12.83 -6.46 -6.12
C GLN A 99 -12.64 -6.53 -4.60
N LEU A 100 -11.40 -6.55 -4.15
CA LEU A 100 -11.08 -6.52 -2.71
C LEU A 100 -11.44 -5.16 -2.11
N ALA A 101 -11.17 -4.06 -2.83
CA ALA A 101 -11.54 -2.70 -2.41
C ALA A 101 -13.06 -2.56 -2.24
N ASP A 102 -13.85 -3.07 -3.19
CA ASP A 102 -15.31 -3.09 -3.11
C ASP A 102 -15.80 -3.92 -1.90
N THR A 103 -15.17 -5.07 -1.64
CA THR A 103 -15.49 -5.89 -0.47
C THR A 103 -15.21 -5.14 0.84
N CYS A 104 -14.04 -4.51 0.95
CA CYS A 104 -13.67 -3.71 2.12
C CYS A 104 -14.58 -2.51 2.31
N GLU A 105 -14.89 -1.77 1.23
CA GLU A 105 -15.79 -0.60 1.24
C GLU A 105 -17.16 -0.96 1.81
N ARG A 106 -17.76 -2.06 1.35
CA ARG A 106 -19.09 -2.53 1.81
C ARG A 106 -19.10 -2.94 3.28
N LEU A 107 -17.98 -3.39 3.80
CA LEU A 107 -17.85 -3.86 5.19
C LEU A 107 -17.25 -2.79 6.12
N GLY A 108 -16.96 -1.59 5.61
CA GLY A 108 -16.40 -0.50 6.39
C GLY A 108 -14.93 -0.66 6.77
N ALA A 109 -14.22 -1.61 6.15
CA ALA A 109 -12.78 -1.82 6.32
C ALA A 109 -11.99 -0.92 5.37
N TYR A 110 -10.83 -0.43 5.81
CA TYR A 110 -9.88 0.22 4.91
C TYR A 110 -9.02 -0.81 4.18
N LEU A 111 -8.84 -0.64 2.87
CA LEU A 111 -7.84 -1.35 2.10
C LEU A 111 -6.62 -0.44 1.87
N ALA A 112 -5.47 -0.81 2.42
CA ALA A 112 -4.20 -0.16 2.17
C ALA A 112 -3.42 -0.95 1.12
N VAL A 113 -3.24 -0.38 -0.07
CA VAL A 113 -2.49 -0.99 -1.17
C VAL A 113 -1.14 -0.32 -1.29
N ASP A 114 -0.07 -1.10 -1.09
CA ASP A 114 1.30 -0.61 -1.26
C ASP A 114 1.76 -0.85 -2.69
N GLU A 115 1.76 0.20 -3.49
CA GLU A 115 2.20 0.23 -4.88
C GLU A 115 3.63 0.77 -5.05
N CYS A 116 4.48 0.71 -4.02
CA CYS A 116 5.85 1.25 -4.10
C CYS A 116 6.72 0.62 -5.19
N PHE A 117 6.37 -0.58 -5.65
CA PHE A 117 7.05 -1.29 -6.73
C PHE A 117 6.25 -1.36 -8.04
N CYS A 118 5.03 -0.84 -8.08
CA CYS A 118 4.14 -0.98 -9.22
C CYS A 118 4.72 -0.34 -10.51
N ASP A 119 5.41 0.79 -10.37
CA ASP A 119 5.97 1.52 -11.52
C ASP A 119 7.16 0.81 -12.20
N PHE A 120 7.68 -0.27 -11.63
CA PHE A 120 8.67 -1.14 -12.27
C PHE A 120 8.05 -2.13 -13.27
N LEU A 121 6.73 -2.28 -13.27
CA LEU A 121 6.03 -3.15 -14.21
C LEU A 121 5.93 -2.49 -15.58
N ASP A 122 6.10 -3.27 -16.67
CA ASP A 122 6.01 -2.78 -18.05
C ASP A 122 4.63 -2.15 -18.38
N ALA A 123 3.55 -2.68 -17.78
CA ALA A 123 2.18 -2.21 -17.95
C ALA A 123 1.56 -1.87 -16.57
N SER A 124 2.20 -0.94 -15.83
CA SER A 124 1.81 -0.59 -14.47
C SER A 124 0.34 -0.16 -14.34
N GLU A 125 -0.24 0.42 -15.39
CA GLU A 125 -1.65 0.80 -15.46
C GLU A 125 -2.62 -0.38 -15.38
N SER A 126 -2.17 -1.60 -15.69
CA SER A 126 -2.93 -2.84 -15.56
C SER A 126 -2.95 -3.39 -14.12
N TYR A 127 -2.20 -2.77 -13.23
CA TYR A 127 -2.02 -3.23 -11.85
C TYR A 127 -2.32 -2.14 -10.83
N SER A 128 -2.12 -0.86 -11.18
CA SER A 128 -2.38 0.27 -10.29
C SER A 128 -3.86 0.56 -10.14
N VAL A 129 -4.32 0.74 -8.90
CA VAL A 129 -5.71 1.13 -8.58
C VAL A 129 -5.89 2.64 -8.43
N ILE A 130 -4.82 3.43 -8.62
CA ILE A 130 -4.88 4.90 -8.53
C ILE A 130 -5.95 5.50 -9.46
N PRO A 131 -6.11 5.06 -10.75
CA PRO A 131 -7.14 5.61 -11.62
C PRO A 131 -8.57 5.42 -11.09
N GLY A 132 -8.81 4.37 -10.31
CA GLY A 132 -10.10 4.07 -9.69
C GLY A 132 -10.30 4.65 -8.29
N LEU A 133 -9.32 5.35 -7.73
CA LEU A 133 -9.28 5.76 -6.33
C LEU A 133 -10.52 6.53 -5.87
N ALA A 134 -11.05 7.41 -6.71
CA ALA A 134 -12.22 8.22 -6.39
C ALA A 134 -13.52 7.41 -6.19
N ARG A 135 -13.55 6.15 -6.61
CA ARG A 135 -14.70 5.24 -6.47
C ARG A 135 -14.80 4.64 -5.07
N PHE A 136 -13.68 4.61 -4.33
CA PHE A 136 -13.58 3.93 -3.04
C PHE A 136 -13.13 4.92 -1.96
N LYS A 137 -13.98 5.13 -0.97
CA LYS A 137 -13.68 6.00 0.16
C LYS A 137 -12.64 5.36 1.08
N HIS A 138 -12.72 4.05 1.28
CA HIS A 138 -11.85 3.30 2.19
C HIS A 138 -10.59 2.71 1.51
N LEU A 139 -10.19 3.24 0.34
CA LEU A 139 -8.97 2.85 -0.34
C LEU A 139 -7.85 3.86 -0.04
N PHE A 140 -6.72 3.35 0.48
CA PHE A 140 -5.50 4.12 0.69
C PHE A 140 -4.36 3.50 -0.13
N VAL A 141 -3.76 4.26 -1.05
CA VAL A 141 -2.67 3.79 -1.90
C VAL A 141 -1.36 4.42 -1.46
N LEU A 142 -0.33 3.61 -1.27
CA LEU A 142 1.03 4.01 -0.91
C LEU A 142 1.94 4.00 -2.13
N LYS A 143 2.77 5.02 -2.25
CA LYS A 143 3.82 5.15 -3.26
C LYS A 143 5.11 5.64 -2.62
N ALA A 144 6.26 5.34 -3.23
CA ALA A 144 7.55 5.80 -2.71
C ALA A 144 8.53 6.19 -3.82
N PHE A 145 9.28 7.25 -3.58
CA PHE A 145 10.43 7.65 -4.39
C PHE A 145 11.68 6.83 -4.07
N THR A 146 11.68 6.16 -2.92
CA THR A 146 12.85 5.43 -2.39
C THR A 146 13.33 4.30 -3.30
N LYS A 147 12.45 3.76 -4.14
CA LYS A 147 12.73 2.61 -5.02
C LYS A 147 13.04 3.07 -6.44
N LEU A 148 12.03 3.48 -7.19
CA LEU A 148 12.13 3.82 -8.61
C LEU A 148 13.18 4.92 -8.88
N TYR A 149 13.22 5.95 -8.04
CA TYR A 149 14.16 7.07 -8.18
C TYR A 149 15.46 6.89 -7.38
N ALA A 150 15.74 5.69 -6.87
CA ALA A 150 16.95 5.36 -6.09
C ALA A 150 17.23 6.31 -4.89
N MET A 151 16.20 6.96 -4.35
CA MET A 151 16.31 7.95 -3.26
C MET A 151 16.09 7.34 -1.87
N ALA A 152 16.64 6.15 -1.62
CA ALA A 152 16.40 5.42 -0.36
C ALA A 152 16.79 6.23 0.88
N GLY A 153 17.91 6.97 0.84
CA GLY A 153 18.42 7.78 1.96
C GLY A 153 17.66 9.07 2.20
N LEU A 154 17.00 9.64 1.19
CA LEU A 154 16.25 10.90 1.32
C LEU A 154 14.87 10.73 1.96
N ARG A 155 14.34 9.52 1.98
CA ARG A 155 13.11 9.17 2.68
C ARG A 155 11.89 9.96 2.20
N LEU A 156 11.45 9.76 0.97
CA LEU A 156 10.25 10.38 0.42
C LEU A 156 9.25 9.31 -0.03
N GLY A 157 8.01 9.45 0.40
CA GLY A 157 6.86 8.67 -0.04
C GLY A 157 5.59 9.48 0.01
N TYR A 158 4.51 8.97 -0.55
CA TYR A 158 3.21 9.63 -0.50
C TYR A 158 2.08 8.61 -0.43
N GLY A 159 0.97 9.05 0.15
CA GLY A 159 -0.28 8.31 0.22
C GLY A 159 -1.38 9.05 -0.52
N LEU A 160 -2.27 8.31 -1.12
CA LEU A 160 -3.43 8.76 -1.87
C LEU A 160 -4.69 8.16 -1.27
N CYS A 161 -5.69 8.98 -1.00
CA CYS A 161 -6.98 8.55 -0.51
C CYS A 161 -8.04 9.58 -0.92
N SER A 162 -9.27 9.14 -1.18
CA SER A 162 -10.43 10.02 -1.40
C SER A 162 -11.13 10.43 -0.10
N ASP A 163 -10.85 9.74 1.03
CA ASP A 163 -11.39 10.09 2.34
C ASP A 163 -10.60 11.25 2.98
N GLU A 164 -11.12 12.46 2.86
CA GLU A 164 -10.49 13.65 3.46
C GLU A 164 -10.42 13.54 5.00
N SER A 165 -11.40 12.89 5.64
CA SER A 165 -11.40 12.69 7.09
C SER A 165 -10.25 11.80 7.56
N LEU A 166 -9.88 10.78 6.76
CA LEU A 166 -8.70 9.97 7.02
C LEU A 166 -7.41 10.79 6.84
N LEU A 167 -7.33 11.61 5.79
CA LEU A 167 -6.17 12.46 5.55
C LEU A 167 -5.97 13.48 6.68
N GLU A 168 -7.06 14.03 7.25
CA GLU A 168 -7.00 14.91 8.43
C GLU A 168 -6.51 14.17 9.67
N ARG A 169 -7.03 12.98 9.95
CA ARG A 169 -6.54 12.13 11.05
C ARG A 169 -5.07 11.77 10.89
N LEU A 170 -4.64 11.45 9.67
CA LEU A 170 -3.22 11.20 9.37
C LEU A 170 -2.35 12.43 9.65
N ARG A 171 -2.79 13.63 9.27
CA ARG A 171 -2.07 14.88 9.59
C ARG A 171 -1.96 15.10 11.10
N ALA A 172 -3.03 14.79 11.85
CA ALA A 172 -3.09 15.03 13.29
C ALA A 172 -2.17 14.11 14.11
N VAL A 173 -1.95 12.87 13.67
CA VAL A 173 -1.13 11.89 14.43
C VAL A 173 0.35 11.90 14.04
N ARG A 174 0.70 12.55 12.93
CA ARG A 174 2.07 12.55 12.41
C ARG A 174 2.85 13.77 12.90
N GLN A 175 4.17 13.63 12.92
CA GLN A 175 5.04 14.76 13.23
C GLN A 175 4.94 15.84 12.17
N PRO A 176 4.85 17.13 12.54
CA PRO A 176 5.04 18.22 11.61
C PRO A 176 6.46 18.13 11.02
N TRP A 177 6.60 18.61 9.76
CA TRP A 177 7.89 18.61 9.02
C TRP A 177 8.52 17.23 8.83
N SER A 178 7.70 16.18 8.69
CA SER A 178 8.18 14.80 8.51
C SER A 178 9.02 14.61 7.24
N VAL A 179 8.83 15.44 6.22
CA VAL A 179 9.61 15.42 4.97
C VAL A 179 10.65 16.53 4.98
N SER A 180 11.92 16.16 4.93
CA SER A 180 13.04 17.13 4.95
C SER A 180 13.06 18.02 3.69
N GLY A 181 13.61 19.24 3.81
CA GLY A 181 13.77 20.14 2.67
C GLY A 181 14.54 19.51 1.49
N PRO A 182 15.68 18.84 1.70
CA PRO A 182 16.36 18.11 0.63
C PRO A 182 15.48 17.04 -0.06
N ALA A 183 14.68 16.30 0.70
CA ALA A 183 13.77 15.30 0.13
C ALA A 183 12.69 15.95 -0.74
N GLN A 184 12.14 17.10 -0.32
CA GLN A 184 11.16 17.85 -1.10
C GLN A 184 11.75 18.35 -2.42
N CYS A 185 12.93 18.98 -2.39
CA CYS A 185 13.61 19.45 -3.60
C CYS A 185 13.93 18.31 -4.55
N ALA A 186 14.48 17.20 -4.04
CA ALA A 186 14.82 16.04 -4.84
C ALA A 186 13.56 15.37 -5.43
N GLY A 187 12.47 15.31 -4.68
CA GLY A 187 11.20 14.75 -5.18
C GLY A 187 10.62 15.56 -6.33
N VAL A 188 10.64 16.90 -6.23
CA VAL A 188 10.18 17.77 -7.33
C VAL A 188 11.05 17.61 -8.56
N ALA A 189 12.38 17.54 -8.42
CA ALA A 189 13.30 17.31 -9.52
C ALA A 189 13.05 15.93 -10.17
N ALA A 190 12.93 14.88 -9.34
CA ALA A 190 12.74 13.50 -9.81
C ALA A 190 11.46 13.30 -10.67
N LEU A 191 10.41 14.06 -10.41
CA LEU A 191 9.18 13.99 -11.22
C LEU A 191 9.38 14.44 -12.67
N GLY A 192 10.44 15.20 -12.97
CA GLY A 192 10.81 15.60 -14.33
C GLY A 192 11.73 14.61 -15.04
N GLU A 193 12.27 13.60 -14.34
CA GLU A 193 13.29 12.67 -14.83
C GLU A 193 12.67 11.43 -15.50
N THR A 194 11.91 11.63 -16.57
CA THR A 194 11.23 10.53 -17.30
C THR A 194 12.21 9.54 -17.90
N ASP A 195 13.31 10.02 -18.48
CA ASP A 195 14.34 9.17 -19.11
C ASP A 195 15.03 8.27 -18.07
N PHE A 196 15.23 8.76 -16.85
CA PHE A 196 15.75 7.96 -15.75
C PHE A 196 14.82 6.80 -15.40
N VAL A 197 13.52 7.04 -15.38
CA VAL A 197 12.51 6.00 -15.08
C VAL A 197 12.54 4.90 -16.12
N GLU A 198 12.54 5.25 -17.41
CA GLU A 198 12.58 4.28 -18.50
C GLU A 198 13.90 3.50 -18.50
N HIS A 199 15.03 4.18 -18.34
CA HIS A 199 16.34 3.51 -18.23
C HIS A 199 16.38 2.55 -17.03
N THR A 200 15.84 2.94 -15.88
CA THR A 200 15.77 2.08 -14.69
C THR A 200 14.97 0.80 -14.97
N LYS A 201 13.85 0.90 -15.68
CA LYS A 201 13.04 -0.27 -16.08
C LYS A 201 13.83 -1.20 -17.03
N GLU A 202 14.52 -0.62 -18.01
CA GLU A 202 15.36 -1.39 -18.95
C GLU A 202 16.47 -2.17 -18.24
N VAL A 203 17.19 -1.52 -17.33
CA VAL A 203 18.25 -2.17 -16.53
C VAL A 203 17.68 -3.33 -15.72
N ILE A 204 16.60 -3.10 -14.97
CA ILE A 204 15.99 -4.16 -14.15
C ILE A 204 15.47 -5.33 -15.01
N LYS A 205 14.94 -5.04 -16.19
CA LYS A 205 14.47 -6.07 -17.12
C LYS A 205 15.63 -6.90 -17.70
N GLY A 206 16.78 -6.28 -17.90
CA GLY A 206 17.99 -6.97 -18.39
C GLY A 206 18.67 -7.86 -17.33
N GLU A 207 18.44 -7.58 -16.04
CA GLU A 207 19.04 -8.31 -14.91
C GLU A 207 18.15 -9.45 -14.34
N ARG A 208 16.95 -9.65 -14.90
CA ARG A 208 16.01 -10.72 -14.55
C ARG A 208 16.18 -11.94 -15.43
#